data_02485ee1a64048cc5ab9789df65ff235
#
_entry.id   02485ee1a64048cc5ab9789df65ff235
#
_cell.length_a   1.000
_cell.length_b   1.000
_cell.length_c   1.000
_cell.angle_alpha   90.00
_cell.angle_beta   90.00
_cell.angle_gamma   90.00
#
_symmetry.space_group_name_H-M   'P 1'
#
loop_
_entity.id
_entity.type
_entity.pdbx_description
1 polymer ?
#
loop_
_entity_poly.entity_id
_entity_poly.type
_entity_poly.pdbx_seq_one_letter_code
_entity_poly.pdbx_strand_id
1 'polypeptide(L)'
;MALALPVGMAFGAIASGWLSDRVFHSNRSRVISLFLFLAAACSVAMYFLPRDHWLGVPMLLLTGFFTYGPQSAFWALCPDLLGRARAGTGTGVMNTFAYVFAGLGEPLIGWVIESNGETSLVFAIVAAACLTGSIISPFIRR
;
A
#
# COMPACT_ATOMS: atom_id res chain seq x y z
N MET A 1 -13.97 -15.25 -2.10
CA MET A 1 -13.35 -13.98 -2.55
C MET A 1 -12.89 -13.09 -1.39
N ALA A 2 -13.67 -12.94 -0.31
CA ALA A 2 -13.34 -12.01 0.80
C ALA A 2 -11.97 -12.23 1.49
N LEU A 3 -11.45 -13.45 1.54
CA LEU A 3 -10.18 -13.77 2.19
C LEU A 3 -8.94 -13.55 1.31
N ALA A 4 -9.09 -13.39 -0.01
CA ALA A 4 -7.95 -13.27 -0.92
C ALA A 4 -7.11 -12.00 -0.61
N LEU A 5 -7.78 -10.88 -0.40
CA LEU A 5 -7.11 -9.61 -0.12
C LEU A 5 -6.36 -9.63 1.24
N PRO A 6 -6.97 -10.03 2.38
CA PRO A 6 -6.26 -10.14 3.66
C PRO A 6 -5.10 -11.14 3.66
N VAL A 7 -5.26 -12.26 2.96
CA VAL A 7 -4.17 -13.25 2.80
C VAL A 7 -3.01 -12.64 2.01
N GLY A 8 -3.30 -11.96 0.90
CA GLY A 8 -2.29 -11.23 0.14
C GLY A 8 -1.55 -10.20 0.99
N MET A 9 -2.29 -9.43 1.80
CA MET A 9 -1.73 -8.44 2.73
C MET A 9 -0.72 -9.04 3.72
N ALA A 10 -1.08 -10.17 4.35
CA ALA A 10 -0.22 -10.84 5.34
C ALA A 10 1.09 -11.32 4.70
N PHE A 11 1.01 -12.00 3.55
CA PHE A 11 2.19 -12.45 2.83
C PHE A 11 3.03 -11.28 2.28
N GLY A 12 2.38 -10.22 1.81
CA GLY A 12 3.04 -9.01 1.34
C GLY A 12 3.90 -8.33 2.41
N ALA A 13 3.35 -8.20 3.63
CA ALA A 13 4.06 -7.61 4.76
C ALA A 13 5.33 -8.40 5.12
N ILE A 14 5.25 -9.74 5.14
CA ILE A 14 6.40 -10.62 5.42
C ILE A 14 7.42 -10.53 4.27
N ALA A 15 6.97 -10.64 3.03
CA ALA A 15 7.83 -10.61 1.86
C ALA A 15 8.59 -9.30 1.70
N SER A 16 7.92 -8.15 1.93
CA SER A 16 8.56 -6.84 1.79
C SER A 16 9.62 -6.60 2.86
N GLY A 17 9.40 -7.04 4.10
CA GLY A 17 10.39 -6.98 5.17
C GLY A 17 11.63 -7.80 4.82
N TRP A 18 11.42 -9.07 4.43
CA TRP A 18 12.51 -9.94 4.01
C TRP A 18 13.27 -9.39 2.81
N LEU A 19 12.56 -8.90 1.79
CA LEU A 19 13.14 -8.32 0.59
C LEU A 19 13.97 -7.06 0.90
N SER A 20 13.45 -6.20 1.79
CA SER A 20 14.13 -5.01 2.26
C SER A 20 15.48 -5.34 2.90
N ASP A 21 15.51 -6.34 3.77
CA ASP A 21 16.71 -6.65 4.55
C ASP A 21 17.74 -7.45 3.73
N ARG A 22 17.29 -8.41 2.90
CA ARG A 22 18.17 -9.31 2.15
C ARG A 22 18.63 -8.77 0.80
N VAL A 23 17.74 -8.16 0.03
CA VAL A 23 18.01 -7.76 -1.36
C VAL A 23 18.40 -6.29 -1.46
N PHE A 24 17.67 -5.42 -0.76
CA PHE A 24 17.89 -3.98 -0.85
C PHE A 24 18.80 -3.41 0.25
N HIS A 25 19.51 -4.28 1.00
CA HIS A 25 20.47 -3.86 2.03
C HIS A 25 19.88 -2.82 2.99
N SER A 26 18.65 -3.06 3.44
CA SER A 26 17.86 -2.16 4.30
C SER A 26 17.55 -0.79 3.68
N ASN A 27 17.58 -0.68 2.34
CA ASN A 27 17.09 0.51 1.64
C ASN A 27 15.57 0.48 1.52
N ARG A 28 14.91 0.81 2.63
CA ARG A 28 13.45 0.67 2.79
C ARG A 28 12.67 1.50 1.79
N SER A 29 13.16 2.70 1.44
CA SER A 29 12.44 3.58 0.53
C SER A 29 12.33 3.01 -0.89
N ARG A 30 13.34 2.25 -1.35
CA ARG A 30 13.29 1.56 -2.66
C ARG A 30 12.26 0.43 -2.67
N VAL A 31 12.18 -0.34 -1.57
CA VAL A 31 11.20 -1.42 -1.45
C VAL A 31 9.79 -0.85 -1.41
N ILE A 32 9.56 0.22 -0.65
CA ILE A 32 8.28 0.92 -0.59
C ILE A 32 7.89 1.40 -1.99
N SER A 33 8.80 2.07 -2.71
CA SER A 33 8.55 2.56 -4.07
C SER A 33 8.20 1.43 -5.04
N LEU A 34 8.96 0.34 -5.04
CA LEU A 34 8.73 -0.81 -5.93
C LEU A 34 7.36 -1.46 -5.66
N PHE A 35 7.05 -1.74 -4.40
CA PHE A 35 5.79 -2.38 -4.05
C PHE A 35 4.59 -1.49 -4.37
N LEU A 36 4.67 -0.19 -4.08
CA LEU A 36 3.60 0.76 -4.42
C LEU A 36 3.43 0.89 -5.94
N PHE A 37 4.50 0.85 -6.71
CA PHE A 37 4.40 0.83 -8.17
C PHE A 37 3.68 -0.42 -8.68
N LEU A 38 4.05 -1.60 -8.16
CA LEU A 38 3.38 -2.86 -8.51
C LEU A 38 1.93 -2.90 -8.02
N ALA A 39 1.64 -2.34 -6.84
CA ALA A 39 0.28 -2.17 -6.34
C ALA A 39 -0.57 -1.31 -7.28
N ALA A 40 -0.01 -0.20 -7.77
CA ALA A 40 -0.69 0.66 -8.74
C ALA A 40 -0.98 -0.10 -10.04
N ALA A 41 -0.02 -0.85 -10.57
CA ALA A 41 -0.20 -1.66 -11.77
C ALA A 41 -1.30 -2.72 -11.58
N CYS A 42 -1.31 -3.43 -10.46
CA CYS A 42 -2.36 -4.40 -10.14
C CYS A 42 -3.73 -3.72 -9.98
N SER A 43 -3.79 -2.56 -9.34
CA SER A 43 -5.04 -1.81 -9.18
C SER A 43 -5.58 -1.31 -10.51
N VAL A 44 -4.72 -0.82 -11.42
CA VAL A 44 -5.13 -0.47 -12.79
C VAL A 44 -5.64 -1.69 -13.54
N ALA A 45 -4.98 -2.84 -13.43
CA ALA A 45 -5.46 -4.08 -14.04
C ALA A 45 -6.83 -4.49 -13.50
N MET A 46 -7.06 -4.35 -12.18
CA MET A 46 -8.36 -4.61 -11.55
C MET A 46 -9.46 -3.65 -12.02
N TYR A 47 -9.11 -2.40 -12.31
CA TYR A 47 -10.07 -1.42 -12.84
C TYR A 47 -10.65 -1.85 -14.19
N PHE A 48 -9.83 -2.43 -15.07
CA PHE A 48 -10.24 -2.90 -16.39
C PHE A 48 -10.79 -4.32 -16.41
N LEU A 49 -10.67 -5.07 -15.30
CA LEU A 49 -11.05 -6.47 -15.25
C LEU A 49 -12.57 -6.60 -15.05
N PRO A 50 -13.30 -7.39 -15.88
CA PRO A 50 -14.71 -7.69 -15.66
C PRO A 50 -14.93 -8.37 -14.31
N ARG A 51 -16.04 -8.03 -13.62
CA ARG A 51 -16.35 -8.51 -12.27
C ARG A 51 -16.37 -10.03 -12.11
N ASP A 52 -16.81 -10.73 -13.14
CA ASP A 52 -16.99 -12.20 -13.13
C ASP A 52 -15.80 -12.95 -13.72
N HIS A 53 -14.67 -12.25 -13.95
CA HIS A 53 -13.51 -12.89 -14.55
C HIS A 53 -12.77 -13.74 -13.51
N TRP A 54 -12.36 -14.95 -13.89
CA TRP A 54 -11.64 -15.90 -13.01
C TRP A 54 -10.32 -15.34 -12.45
N LEU A 55 -9.67 -14.39 -13.15
CA LEU A 55 -8.47 -13.68 -12.69
C LEU A 55 -8.75 -12.70 -11.53
N GLY A 56 -10.01 -12.41 -11.21
CA GLY A 56 -10.35 -11.47 -10.14
C GLY A 56 -9.78 -11.86 -8.78
N VAL A 57 -9.85 -13.16 -8.42
CA VAL A 57 -9.34 -13.65 -7.13
C VAL A 57 -7.81 -13.54 -7.02
N PRO A 58 -7.01 -14.05 -7.98
CA PRO A 58 -5.55 -13.88 -7.93
C PRO A 58 -5.12 -12.42 -8.02
N MET A 59 -5.81 -11.58 -8.79
CA MET A 59 -5.51 -10.15 -8.84
C MET A 59 -5.81 -9.42 -7.52
N LEU A 60 -6.90 -9.76 -6.84
CA LEU A 60 -7.18 -9.24 -5.48
C LEU A 60 -6.09 -9.63 -4.49
N LEU A 61 -5.62 -10.88 -4.55
CA LEU A 61 -4.53 -11.35 -3.72
C LEU A 61 -3.24 -10.56 -3.98
N LEU A 62 -2.88 -10.36 -5.24
CA LEU A 62 -1.70 -9.58 -5.63
C LEU A 62 -1.85 -8.10 -5.26
N THR A 63 -3.03 -7.53 -5.45
CA THR A 63 -3.31 -6.14 -5.04
C THR A 63 -3.11 -5.99 -3.54
N GLY A 64 -3.66 -6.89 -2.73
CA GLY A 64 -3.44 -6.92 -1.28
C GLY A 64 -1.97 -7.08 -0.92
N PHE A 65 -1.27 -8.01 -1.58
CA PHE A 65 0.14 -8.28 -1.37
C PHE A 65 1.01 -7.04 -1.60
N PHE A 66 0.82 -6.35 -2.73
CA PHE A 66 1.64 -5.18 -3.08
C PHE A 66 1.21 -3.90 -2.36
N THR A 67 -0.08 -3.70 -2.10
CA THR A 67 -0.56 -2.50 -1.41
C THR A 67 -0.16 -2.49 0.08
N TYR A 68 -0.25 -3.62 0.74
CA TYR A 68 0.04 -3.73 2.19
C TYR A 68 1.50 -4.13 2.47
N GLY A 69 2.18 -4.71 1.49
CA GLY A 69 3.58 -5.09 1.59
C GLY A 69 4.49 -4.00 2.16
N PRO A 70 4.44 -2.76 1.65
CA PRO A 70 5.29 -1.67 2.13
C PRO A 70 5.16 -1.34 3.61
N GLN A 71 4.09 -1.75 4.27
CA GLN A 71 3.80 -1.36 5.65
C GLN A 71 4.91 -1.79 6.62
N SER A 72 5.46 -2.99 6.48
CA SER A 72 6.56 -3.43 7.37
C SER A 72 7.82 -2.59 7.19
N ALA A 73 8.17 -2.26 5.94
CA ALA A 73 9.30 -1.38 5.62
C ALA A 73 9.04 0.06 6.08
N PHE A 74 7.80 0.54 5.98
CA PHE A 74 7.39 1.89 6.39
C PHE A 74 7.52 2.09 7.91
N TRP A 75 7.04 1.14 8.72
CA TRP A 75 7.19 1.22 10.17
C TRP A 75 8.65 1.10 10.63
N ALA A 76 9.44 0.31 9.94
CA ALA A 76 10.86 0.18 10.24
C ALA A 76 11.68 1.40 9.81
N LEU A 77 11.18 2.22 8.87
CA LEU A 77 11.85 3.44 8.42
C LEU A 77 11.94 4.49 9.54
N CYS A 78 10.93 4.58 10.40
CA CYS A 78 10.88 5.56 11.48
C CYS A 78 12.07 5.47 12.45
N PRO A 79 12.36 4.31 13.09
CA PRO A 79 13.54 4.18 13.94
C PRO A 79 14.86 4.29 13.16
N ASP A 80 14.87 3.92 11.88
CA ASP A 80 16.05 4.04 11.02
C ASP A 80 16.44 5.51 10.75
N LEU A 81 15.46 6.41 10.67
CA LEU A 81 15.67 7.85 10.41
C LEU A 81 15.87 8.66 11.69
N LEU A 82 15.09 8.39 12.74
CA LEU A 82 15.02 9.20 13.96
C LEU A 82 15.86 8.64 15.11
N GLY A 83 16.35 7.40 14.96
CA GLY A 83 17.01 6.68 16.05
C GLY A 83 16.02 6.15 17.09
N ARG A 84 16.48 5.20 17.91
CA ARG A 84 15.63 4.51 18.90
C ARG A 84 15.01 5.44 19.94
N ALA A 85 15.71 6.50 20.34
CA ALA A 85 15.24 7.43 21.36
C ALA A 85 14.00 8.24 20.93
N ARG A 86 13.86 8.51 19.63
CA ARG A 86 12.74 9.32 19.07
C ARG A 86 11.76 8.49 18.25
N ALA A 87 11.98 7.20 18.13
CA ALA A 87 11.14 6.30 17.32
C ALA A 87 9.67 6.30 17.76
N GLY A 88 9.41 6.31 19.07
CA GLY A 88 8.03 6.34 19.59
C GLY A 88 7.26 7.60 19.18
N THR A 89 7.84 8.78 19.30
CA THR A 89 7.24 10.04 18.87
C THR A 89 7.03 10.06 17.35
N GLY A 90 8.05 9.64 16.59
CA GLY A 90 7.95 9.57 15.13
C GLY A 90 6.85 8.61 14.66
N THR A 91 6.76 7.42 15.25
CA THR A 91 5.69 6.46 14.97
C THR A 91 4.31 7.02 15.31
N GLY A 92 4.18 7.74 16.43
CA GLY A 92 2.94 8.41 16.80
C GLY A 92 2.49 9.45 15.76
N VAL A 93 3.41 10.29 15.29
CA VAL A 93 3.13 11.28 14.24
C VAL A 93 2.73 10.60 12.93
N MET A 94 3.50 9.60 12.49
CA MET A 94 3.17 8.83 11.27
C MET A 94 1.78 8.19 11.37
N ASN A 95 1.44 7.61 12.52
CA ASN A 95 0.16 6.97 12.75
C ASN A 95 -0.99 7.98 12.74
N THR A 96 -0.79 9.16 13.33
CA THR A 96 -1.79 10.25 13.31
C THR A 96 -2.12 10.64 11.86
N PHE A 97 -1.11 10.89 11.02
CA PHE A 97 -1.36 11.20 9.62
C PHE A 97 -2.03 10.05 8.88
N ALA A 98 -1.61 8.79 9.11
CA ALA A 98 -2.24 7.64 8.50
C ALA A 98 -3.75 7.56 8.81
N TYR A 99 -4.15 7.76 10.08
CA TYR A 99 -5.56 7.74 10.47
C TYR A 99 -6.34 8.97 9.99
N VAL A 100 -5.73 10.16 9.93
CA VAL A 100 -6.38 11.34 9.34
C VAL A 100 -6.70 11.08 7.87
N PHE A 101 -5.74 10.57 7.10
CA PHE A 101 -5.99 10.26 5.69
C PHE A 101 -6.94 9.08 5.49
N ALA A 102 -6.93 8.08 6.35
CA ALA A 102 -7.92 7.01 6.33
C ALA A 102 -9.33 7.54 6.61
N GLY A 103 -9.49 8.35 7.66
CA GLY A 103 -10.76 8.94 8.03
C GLY A 103 -11.34 9.90 6.98
N LEU A 104 -10.51 10.53 6.16
CA LEU A 104 -10.94 11.33 5.01
C LEU A 104 -11.20 10.46 3.77
N GLY A 105 -10.41 9.42 3.59
CA GLY A 105 -10.46 8.54 2.41
C GLY A 105 -11.69 7.63 2.40
N GLU A 106 -12.06 7.06 3.54
CA GLU A 106 -13.21 6.16 3.62
C GLU A 106 -14.53 6.83 3.19
N PRO A 107 -14.91 8.02 3.70
CA PRO A 107 -16.09 8.73 3.22
C PRO A 107 -16.02 9.12 1.74
N LEU A 108 -14.83 9.51 1.27
CA LEU A 108 -14.62 9.86 -0.14
C LEU A 108 -14.88 8.65 -1.05
N ILE A 109 -14.35 7.49 -0.70
CA ILE A 109 -14.55 6.25 -1.43
C ILE A 109 -16.03 5.86 -1.41
N GLY A 110 -16.68 5.95 -0.24
CA GLY A 110 -18.11 5.69 -0.10
C GLY A 110 -18.95 6.59 -1.01
N TRP A 111 -18.68 7.88 -1.00
CA TRP A 111 -19.36 8.86 -1.85
C TRP A 111 -19.16 8.59 -3.36
N VAL A 112 -17.94 8.22 -3.76
CA VAL A 112 -17.66 7.86 -5.17
C VAL A 112 -18.44 6.63 -5.62
N ILE A 113 -18.54 5.60 -4.77
CA ILE A 113 -19.31 4.40 -5.08
C ILE A 113 -20.81 4.74 -5.19
N GLU A 114 -21.31 5.51 -4.23
CA GLU A 114 -22.74 5.87 -4.16
C GLU A 114 -23.17 6.75 -5.34
N SER A 115 -22.34 7.72 -5.72
CA SER A 115 -22.65 8.68 -6.78
C SER A 115 -22.54 8.09 -8.19
N ASN A 116 -21.59 7.17 -8.42
CA ASN A 116 -21.31 6.62 -9.76
C ASN A 116 -21.85 5.19 -9.98
N GLY A 117 -22.21 4.49 -8.90
CA GLY A 117 -22.66 3.09 -8.98
C GLY A 117 -21.58 2.08 -9.38
N GLU A 118 -20.33 2.54 -9.58
CA GLU A 118 -19.23 1.73 -10.08
C GLU A 118 -18.16 1.50 -9.00
N THR A 119 -18.10 0.27 -8.50
CA THR A 119 -17.08 -0.14 -7.52
C THR A 119 -15.66 -0.18 -8.11
N SER A 120 -15.54 -0.29 -9.44
CA SER A 120 -14.25 -0.29 -10.16
C SER A 120 -13.44 0.99 -9.93
N LEU A 121 -14.12 2.15 -9.75
CA LEU A 121 -13.48 3.44 -9.48
C LEU A 121 -12.61 3.44 -8.22
N VAL A 122 -12.92 2.59 -7.25
CA VAL A 122 -12.08 2.43 -6.04
C VAL A 122 -10.67 2.01 -6.42
N PHE A 123 -10.53 1.11 -7.38
CA PHE A 123 -9.21 0.68 -7.84
C PHE A 123 -8.44 1.79 -8.54
N ALA A 124 -9.12 2.70 -9.24
CA ALA A 124 -8.48 3.88 -9.83
C ALA A 124 -7.95 4.84 -8.76
N ILE A 125 -8.72 5.07 -7.70
CA ILE A 125 -8.30 5.90 -6.55
C ILE A 125 -7.08 5.27 -5.85
N VAL A 126 -7.12 3.97 -5.59
CA VAL A 126 -6.01 3.23 -4.98
C VAL A 126 -4.77 3.28 -5.87
N ALA A 127 -4.93 3.11 -7.19
CA ALA A 127 -3.83 3.20 -8.14
C ALA A 127 -3.17 4.59 -8.11
N ALA A 128 -3.97 5.66 -8.11
CA ALA A 128 -3.46 7.03 -8.03
C ALA A 128 -2.69 7.29 -6.72
N ALA A 129 -3.23 6.84 -5.58
CA ALA A 129 -2.57 6.96 -4.29
C ALA A 129 -1.25 6.18 -4.25
N CYS A 130 -1.24 4.94 -4.75
CA CYS A 130 -0.04 4.10 -4.82
C CYS A 130 1.02 4.69 -5.75
N LEU A 131 0.64 5.23 -6.91
CA LEU A 131 1.58 5.92 -7.82
C LEU A 131 2.21 7.15 -7.15
N THR A 132 1.40 7.96 -6.49
CA THR A 132 1.89 9.13 -5.75
C THR A 132 2.90 8.72 -4.68
N GLY A 133 2.58 7.71 -3.88
CA GLY A 133 3.48 7.16 -2.86
C GLY A 133 4.77 6.58 -3.46
N SER A 134 4.67 5.89 -4.60
CA SER A 134 5.83 5.33 -5.31
C SER A 134 6.80 6.42 -5.80
N ILE A 135 6.27 7.55 -6.28
CA ILE A 135 7.08 8.68 -6.76
C ILE A 135 7.74 9.43 -5.59
N ILE A 136 7.03 9.59 -4.47
CA ILE A 136 7.53 10.34 -3.31
C ILE A 136 8.56 9.53 -2.51
N SER A 137 8.36 8.21 -2.39
CA SER A 137 9.18 7.35 -1.54
C SER A 137 10.69 7.43 -1.81
N PRO A 138 11.22 7.49 -3.05
CA PRO A 138 12.65 7.58 -3.32
C PRO A 138 13.31 8.87 -2.81
N PHE A 139 12.54 9.93 -2.58
CA PHE A 139 13.06 11.20 -2.04
C PHE A 139 13.34 11.13 -0.53
N ILE A 140 12.87 10.09 0.16
CA ILE A 140 13.19 9.84 1.56
C ILE A 140 14.62 9.32 1.62
N ARG A 141 15.55 10.18 1.97
CA ARG A 141 16.97 9.84 2.13
C ARG A 141 17.30 9.60 3.60
N ARG A 142 18.18 8.62 3.83
CA ARG A 142 18.88 8.43 5.11
C ARG A 142 19.89 9.54 5.35
#